data_afdd44c59420db6936803b5224667bf0
#
_entry.id   afdd44c59420db6936803b5224667bf0
#
_cell.length_a   1.000
_cell.length_b   1.000
_cell.length_c   1.000
_cell.angle_alpha   90.00
_cell.angle_beta   90.00
_cell.angle_gamma   90.00
#
_symmetry.space_group_name_H-M   'P 1'
#
loop_
_entity.id
_entity.type
_entity.pdbx_description
1 polymer ?
#
loop_
_entity_poly.entity_id
_entity_poly.type
_entity_poly.pdbx_seq_one_letter_code
_entity_poly.pdbx_strand_id
1 'polypeptide(L)'
;MKTISKLFISVLATVALCNVASAKDRYLVIYKSQQGFAAMNQFMLTEGVASIKVEESLVHINGQVLQTSNPKAIAALRTNPEVEVIEAETFTPAPKPVNGFKLSKAVKAQAWAQEVPSQDNDSQSVPHLNEGVATPWGIMAVHAGEAWDNAKAGAKARILVLDTGIDKNHPALKNNFEQGRNFFQSFDGPNPDDFADKEGHGTHCSGTIAGAYNEATGFTGVAPLAKLLMGRVCGDLGCSNVAVAQGINWGVEQKVDVISMSLGGPATSTAERKAVENAEKAGVVVVAASGNGGNAAVSFPAALPNVIAVGAIDSSITKTSFSQWGPELDIVAPGAAVVSSVPQGTGRDSNTQITVAGVSTVVKSAAFSGTKLFATPKVATLVPAGLGKPEDFAKVDVKGKFALISRGEITFADKIKNAMAAGATGAVIYNNTTGLMQGALTEDGSELDAAVVMIEQSVGQDLVAKITAGTEVSAAISTSPSDYAMFDGTSMATPHVAGVVALIKSANKKLTPAQVRTIIATTARPLSPNDQNQYGKGLIQADAAVKMAVGQ
;
A
#
# COMPACT_ATOMS: atom_id res chain seq x y z
N MET A 1 -56.47 -33.52 19.04
CA MET A 1 -56.62 -32.42 18.12
C MET A 1 -56.00 -31.18 18.76
N LYS A 2 -54.76 -30.86 18.44
CA LYS A 2 -54.10 -29.58 18.74
C LYS A 2 -53.24 -29.23 17.56
N THR A 3 -53.62 -28.19 16.87
CA THR A 3 -53.01 -27.63 15.67
C THR A 3 -51.73 -26.90 16.07
N ILE A 4 -50.58 -27.30 15.52
CA ILE A 4 -49.31 -26.63 15.71
C ILE A 4 -49.10 -25.69 14.51
N SER A 5 -49.19 -24.41 14.79
CA SER A 5 -48.89 -23.31 13.87
C SER A 5 -47.39 -23.18 13.70
N LYS A 6 -46.89 -23.38 12.47
CA LYS A 6 -45.48 -23.12 12.12
C LYS A 6 -45.31 -21.64 11.87
N LEU A 7 -44.57 -21.01 12.76
CA LEU A 7 -44.08 -19.63 12.61
C LEU A 7 -42.87 -19.63 11.67
N PHE A 8 -43.06 -19.17 10.45
CA PHE A 8 -41.96 -18.87 9.55
C PHE A 8 -41.34 -17.51 9.94
N ILE A 9 -40.15 -17.53 10.53
CA ILE A 9 -39.35 -16.32 10.72
C ILE A 9 -38.62 -16.08 9.40
N SER A 10 -39.10 -15.12 8.60
CA SER A 10 -38.34 -14.60 7.47
C SER A 10 -37.25 -13.66 8.00
N VAL A 11 -36.03 -14.10 7.95
CA VAL A 11 -34.86 -13.20 8.14
C VAL A 11 -34.74 -12.37 6.88
N LEU A 12 -35.24 -11.12 6.94
CA LEU A 12 -34.88 -10.08 5.97
C LEU A 12 -33.41 -9.74 6.21
N ALA A 13 -32.55 -10.22 5.33
CA ALA A 13 -31.21 -9.68 5.21
C ALA A 13 -31.32 -8.26 4.68
N THR A 14 -31.18 -7.29 5.54
CA THR A 14 -30.98 -5.89 5.16
C THR A 14 -29.63 -5.79 4.49
N VAL A 15 -29.62 -5.89 3.16
CA VAL A 15 -28.47 -5.44 2.36
C VAL A 15 -28.40 -3.93 2.59
N ALA A 16 -27.42 -3.51 3.37
CA ALA A 16 -27.05 -2.11 3.46
C ALA A 16 -26.62 -1.67 2.05
N LEU A 17 -27.53 -1.03 1.33
CA LEU A 17 -27.22 -0.23 0.16
C LEU A 17 -26.32 0.91 0.66
N CYS A 18 -25.01 0.72 0.61
CA CYS A 18 -24.10 1.84 0.59
C CYS A 18 -24.58 2.77 -0.51
N ASN A 19 -25.00 3.99 -0.16
CA ASN A 19 -25.22 5.07 -1.09
C ASN A 19 -23.86 5.32 -1.79
N VAL A 20 -23.67 4.65 -2.93
CA VAL A 20 -22.61 5.01 -3.86
C VAL A 20 -23.01 6.38 -4.38
N ALA A 21 -22.25 7.40 -4.01
CA ALA A 21 -22.36 8.70 -4.65
C ALA A 21 -22.35 8.45 -6.16
N SER A 22 -23.39 8.88 -6.85
CA SER A 22 -23.54 8.68 -8.30
C SER A 22 -22.32 9.24 -9.00
N ALA A 23 -21.43 8.36 -9.44
CA ALA A 23 -20.40 8.72 -10.39
C ALA A 23 -21.12 9.36 -11.57
N LYS A 24 -20.66 10.53 -12.03
CA LYS A 24 -21.29 11.27 -13.12
C LYS A 24 -21.32 10.34 -14.34
N ASP A 25 -22.44 9.64 -14.55
CA ASP A 25 -22.85 8.87 -15.73
C ASP A 25 -21.68 8.48 -16.68
N ARG A 26 -20.67 7.82 -16.15
CA ARG A 26 -19.45 7.42 -16.85
C ARG A 26 -19.45 5.92 -17.07
N TYR A 27 -19.15 5.52 -18.30
CA TYR A 27 -19.27 4.14 -18.75
C TYR A 27 -18.05 3.72 -19.54
N LEU A 28 -17.68 2.47 -19.37
CA LEU A 28 -16.71 1.79 -20.24
C LEU A 28 -17.46 0.89 -21.21
N VAL A 29 -17.28 1.14 -22.50
CA VAL A 29 -17.89 0.35 -23.58
C VAL A 29 -16.80 -0.44 -24.28
N ILE A 30 -16.99 -1.75 -24.38
CA ILE A 30 -16.10 -2.65 -25.11
C ILE A 30 -16.82 -3.17 -26.34
N TYR A 31 -16.12 -3.16 -27.46
CA TYR A 31 -16.61 -3.63 -28.75
C TYR A 31 -16.06 -5.03 -29.07
N LYS A 32 -16.85 -5.84 -29.81
CA LYS A 32 -16.54 -7.23 -30.14
C LYS A 32 -15.30 -7.39 -31.02
N SER A 33 -15.03 -6.39 -31.85
CA SER A 33 -13.93 -6.44 -32.80
C SER A 33 -13.25 -5.07 -32.93
N GLN A 34 -12.01 -5.08 -33.41
CA GLN A 34 -11.29 -3.86 -33.75
C GLN A 34 -11.99 -3.06 -34.88
N GLN A 35 -12.63 -3.76 -35.82
CA GLN A 35 -13.38 -3.11 -36.91
C GLN A 35 -14.64 -2.41 -36.35
N GLY A 36 -15.40 -3.07 -35.45
CA GLY A 36 -16.56 -2.47 -34.79
C GLY A 36 -16.16 -1.28 -33.93
N PHE A 37 -15.06 -1.42 -33.14
CA PHE A 37 -14.49 -0.30 -32.38
C PHE A 37 -14.10 0.88 -33.30
N ALA A 38 -13.38 0.65 -34.39
CA ALA A 38 -12.94 1.70 -35.29
C ALA A 38 -14.13 2.44 -35.95
N ALA A 39 -15.15 1.71 -36.38
CA ALA A 39 -16.36 2.27 -36.96
C ALA A 39 -17.14 3.13 -35.94
N MET A 40 -17.32 2.62 -34.72
CA MET A 40 -18.00 3.35 -33.65
C MET A 40 -17.19 4.53 -33.13
N ASN A 41 -15.87 4.41 -33.03
CA ASN A 41 -15.00 5.51 -32.64
C ASN A 41 -15.09 6.66 -33.68
N GLN A 42 -15.02 6.33 -34.96
CA GLN A 42 -15.20 7.33 -36.04
C GLN A 42 -16.58 7.98 -35.97
N PHE A 43 -17.65 7.19 -35.85
CA PHE A 43 -19.02 7.68 -35.74
C PHE A 43 -19.20 8.65 -34.59
N MET A 44 -18.72 8.27 -33.37
CA MET A 44 -18.82 9.09 -32.17
C MET A 44 -18.02 10.39 -32.27
N LEU A 45 -16.87 10.39 -32.94
CA LEU A 45 -16.01 11.57 -33.08
C LEU A 45 -16.49 12.52 -34.20
N THR A 46 -17.13 12.00 -35.27
CA THR A 46 -17.51 12.81 -36.45
C THR A 46 -18.96 13.27 -36.43
N GLU A 47 -19.88 12.40 -36.07
CA GLU A 47 -21.32 12.70 -36.16
C GLU A 47 -21.94 13.06 -34.83
N GLY A 48 -21.25 12.76 -33.72
CA GLY A 48 -21.61 13.08 -32.36
C GLY A 48 -23.04 12.68 -31.99
N VAL A 49 -23.25 11.69 -31.17
CA VAL A 49 -24.52 11.59 -30.48
C VAL A 49 -24.55 12.74 -29.48
N ALA A 50 -25.34 13.76 -29.70
CA ALA A 50 -25.37 15.04 -28.98
C ALA A 50 -25.47 14.92 -27.42
N SER A 51 -25.65 13.72 -26.92
CA SER A 51 -25.74 13.42 -25.50
C SER A 51 -24.62 12.53 -24.95
N ILE A 52 -23.63 12.15 -25.79
CA ILE A 52 -22.49 11.31 -25.38
C ILE A 52 -21.18 12.05 -25.64
N LYS A 53 -20.34 12.14 -24.61
CA LYS A 53 -18.96 12.62 -24.74
C LYS A 53 -18.03 11.41 -24.69
N VAL A 54 -17.18 11.24 -25.72
CA VAL A 54 -16.06 10.31 -25.68
C VAL A 54 -14.94 10.98 -24.88
N GLU A 55 -14.55 10.40 -23.76
CA GLU A 55 -13.46 10.90 -22.93
C GLU A 55 -12.11 10.34 -23.39
N GLU A 56 -12.08 9.04 -23.71
CA GLU A 56 -10.87 8.35 -24.13
C GLU A 56 -11.21 7.13 -25.00
N SER A 57 -10.32 6.81 -25.95
CA SER A 57 -10.36 5.59 -26.75
C SER A 57 -9.28 4.62 -26.31
N LEU A 58 -9.69 3.44 -25.85
CA LEU A 58 -8.83 2.38 -25.35
C LEU A 58 -8.59 1.35 -26.46
N VAL A 59 -7.74 1.71 -27.42
CA VAL A 59 -7.54 0.96 -28.68
C VAL A 59 -7.10 -0.48 -28.47
N HIS A 60 -6.32 -0.74 -27.43
CA HIS A 60 -5.78 -2.08 -27.15
C HIS A 60 -6.81 -3.09 -26.64
N ILE A 61 -7.95 -2.62 -26.15
CA ILE A 61 -9.05 -3.47 -25.69
C ILE A 61 -10.34 -3.25 -26.48
N ASN A 62 -10.26 -2.57 -27.61
CA ASN A 62 -11.42 -2.17 -28.43
C ASN A 62 -12.48 -1.45 -27.59
N GLY A 63 -12.07 -0.50 -26.75
CA GLY A 63 -12.95 0.15 -25.78
C GLY A 63 -12.97 1.67 -25.88
N GLN A 64 -14.01 2.26 -25.28
CA GLN A 64 -14.15 3.71 -25.10
C GLN A 64 -14.65 4.02 -23.71
N VAL A 65 -14.12 5.09 -23.12
CA VAL A 65 -14.71 5.72 -21.94
C VAL A 65 -15.68 6.80 -22.40
N LEU A 66 -16.93 6.64 -22.03
CA LEU A 66 -18.02 7.53 -22.42
C LEU A 66 -18.63 8.22 -21.21
N GLN A 67 -18.97 9.48 -21.34
CA GLN A 67 -19.74 10.24 -20.36
C GLN A 67 -21.10 10.61 -20.95
N THR A 68 -22.21 10.22 -20.26
CA THR A 68 -23.56 10.59 -20.66
C THR A 68 -24.54 10.42 -19.50
N SER A 69 -25.42 11.39 -19.31
CA SER A 69 -26.58 11.29 -18.40
C SER A 69 -27.85 10.83 -19.12
N ASN A 70 -27.77 10.49 -20.42
CA ASN A 70 -28.91 10.09 -21.22
C ASN A 70 -29.11 8.56 -21.19
N PRO A 71 -30.09 8.03 -20.44
CA PRO A 71 -30.32 6.59 -20.36
C PRO A 71 -30.75 5.97 -21.69
N LYS A 72 -31.37 6.75 -22.59
CA LYS A 72 -31.74 6.28 -23.95
C LYS A 72 -30.49 6.03 -24.80
N ALA A 73 -29.44 6.84 -24.65
CA ALA A 73 -28.19 6.64 -25.36
C ALA A 73 -27.51 5.34 -24.92
N ILE A 74 -27.47 5.07 -23.61
CA ILE A 74 -26.93 3.81 -23.08
C ILE A 74 -27.78 2.61 -23.51
N ALA A 75 -29.12 2.73 -23.52
CA ALA A 75 -30.00 1.69 -24.03
C ALA A 75 -29.75 1.39 -25.52
N ALA A 76 -29.56 2.42 -26.35
CA ALA A 76 -29.24 2.27 -27.77
C ALA A 76 -27.88 1.57 -27.95
N LEU A 77 -26.83 1.94 -27.20
CA LEU A 77 -25.54 1.28 -27.25
C LEU A 77 -25.64 -0.19 -26.85
N ARG A 78 -26.45 -0.54 -25.85
CA ARG A 78 -26.68 -1.93 -25.43
C ARG A 78 -27.32 -2.82 -26.49
N THR A 79 -28.08 -2.23 -27.42
CA THR A 79 -28.71 -2.94 -28.53
C THR A 79 -27.83 -2.97 -29.78
N ASN A 80 -26.71 -2.27 -29.81
CA ASN A 80 -25.79 -2.26 -30.93
C ASN A 80 -25.07 -3.63 -31.03
N PRO A 81 -25.15 -4.32 -32.22
CA PRO A 81 -24.56 -5.65 -32.38
C PRO A 81 -23.04 -5.68 -32.25
N GLU A 82 -22.35 -4.55 -32.46
CA GLU A 82 -20.89 -4.45 -32.28
C GLU A 82 -20.45 -4.26 -30.83
N VAL A 83 -21.36 -3.89 -29.94
CA VAL A 83 -21.06 -3.75 -28.52
C VAL A 83 -21.04 -5.12 -27.84
N GLU A 84 -19.95 -5.41 -27.13
CA GLU A 84 -19.80 -6.60 -26.32
C GLU A 84 -20.35 -6.39 -24.91
N VAL A 85 -19.94 -5.27 -24.28
CA VAL A 85 -20.35 -4.94 -22.91
C VAL A 85 -20.34 -3.43 -22.68
N ILE A 86 -21.23 -2.96 -21.81
CA ILE A 86 -21.22 -1.63 -21.22
C ILE A 86 -21.19 -1.78 -19.71
N GLU A 87 -20.17 -1.26 -19.09
CA GLU A 87 -19.97 -1.26 -17.64
C GLU A 87 -20.03 0.18 -17.12
N ALA A 88 -20.87 0.43 -16.12
CA ALA A 88 -20.86 1.70 -15.40
C ALA A 88 -19.59 1.81 -14.54
N GLU A 89 -19.14 3.03 -14.31
CA GLU A 89 -18.06 3.26 -13.36
C GLU A 89 -18.49 2.83 -11.96
N THR A 90 -17.65 2.01 -11.32
CA THR A 90 -17.83 1.51 -9.95
C THR A 90 -16.53 1.68 -9.19
N PHE A 91 -16.60 1.61 -7.87
CA PHE A 91 -15.46 1.81 -6.99
C PHE A 91 -15.25 0.61 -6.08
N THR A 92 -14.01 0.13 -6.03
CA THR A 92 -13.54 -0.72 -4.94
C THR A 92 -13.01 0.17 -3.81
N PRO A 93 -13.01 -0.29 -2.55
CA PRO A 93 -12.46 0.50 -1.45
C PRO A 93 -11.05 1.02 -1.75
N ALA A 94 -10.76 2.27 -1.38
CA ALA A 94 -9.39 2.80 -1.49
C ALA A 94 -8.41 1.93 -0.69
N PRO A 95 -7.21 1.68 -1.22
CA PRO A 95 -6.21 0.95 -0.48
C PRO A 95 -5.80 1.75 0.75
N LYS A 96 -5.82 1.08 1.91
CA LYS A 96 -5.45 1.68 3.20
C LYS A 96 -4.52 0.73 3.94
N PRO A 97 -3.51 1.24 4.65
CA PRO A 97 -2.71 0.42 5.53
C PRO A 97 -3.58 -0.26 6.61
N VAL A 98 -3.33 -1.53 6.86
CA VAL A 98 -4.11 -2.32 7.87
C VAL A 98 -3.90 -1.77 9.28
N ASN A 99 -2.75 -1.19 9.55
CA ASN A 99 -2.45 -0.55 10.84
C ASN A 99 -3.18 0.77 11.05
N GLY A 100 -4.04 1.19 10.10
CA GLY A 100 -4.87 2.38 10.22
C GLY A 100 -4.12 3.72 10.10
N PHE A 101 -2.89 3.72 9.57
CA PHE A 101 -2.11 4.94 9.38
C PHE A 101 -2.91 5.98 8.59
N LYS A 102 -2.80 7.25 9.01
CA LYS A 102 -3.35 8.42 8.33
C LYS A 102 -2.25 9.44 8.11
N LEU A 103 -2.30 10.16 6.99
CA LEU A 103 -1.38 11.27 6.77
C LEU A 103 -1.62 12.33 7.85
N SER A 104 -0.55 12.74 8.50
CA SER A 104 -0.57 13.95 9.32
C SER A 104 -0.46 15.19 8.44
N LYS A 105 -0.83 16.37 8.97
CA LYS A 105 -0.59 17.64 8.28
C LYS A 105 0.88 17.74 7.90
N ALA A 106 1.16 18.00 6.62
CA ALA A 106 2.52 18.19 6.15
C ALA A 106 3.15 19.39 6.89
N VAL A 107 4.27 19.15 7.52
CA VAL A 107 5.09 20.20 8.12
C VAL A 107 6.27 20.41 7.19
N LYS A 108 6.37 21.61 6.58
CA LYS A 108 7.55 21.95 5.79
C LYS A 108 8.77 21.71 6.65
N ALA A 109 9.68 20.87 6.17
CA ALA A 109 10.94 20.59 6.82
C ALA A 109 11.78 21.88 6.89
N GLN A 110 11.53 22.73 7.88
CA GLN A 110 12.45 23.78 8.25
C GLN A 110 13.54 23.12 9.09
N ALA A 111 14.72 23.05 8.52
CA ALA A 111 16.00 22.77 9.18
C ALA A 111 16.31 21.34 9.70
N TRP A 112 15.59 20.29 9.32
CA TRP A 112 15.92 18.91 9.73
C TRP A 112 16.47 18.03 8.61
N ALA A 113 16.26 18.42 7.34
CA ALA A 113 16.85 17.73 6.20
C ALA A 113 18.29 18.22 6.02
N GLN A 114 19.27 17.39 6.29
CA GLN A 114 20.52 17.51 5.56
C GLN A 114 20.15 17.37 4.08
N GLU A 115 20.37 18.43 3.30
CA GLU A 115 20.22 18.36 1.85
C GLU A 115 21.11 17.21 1.35
N VAL A 116 20.47 16.11 0.92
CA VAL A 116 21.17 15.11 0.16
C VAL A 116 21.45 15.75 -1.19
N PRO A 117 22.72 15.92 -1.60
CA PRO A 117 23.05 16.54 -2.87
C PRO A 117 22.32 15.79 -3.99
N SER A 118 21.68 16.52 -4.90
CA SER A 118 21.15 15.94 -6.14
C SER A 118 22.30 15.37 -6.94
N GLN A 119 22.40 14.05 -7.04
CA GLN A 119 23.36 13.42 -7.92
C GLN A 119 22.78 13.40 -9.34
N ASP A 120 23.52 13.93 -10.29
CA ASP A 120 23.20 13.86 -11.71
C ASP A 120 23.15 12.42 -12.19
N ASN A 121 22.07 12.06 -12.90
CA ASN A 121 21.62 10.70 -13.17
C ASN A 121 22.39 9.91 -14.26
N ASP A 122 23.39 10.48 -14.94
CA ASP A 122 23.98 9.82 -16.12
C ASP A 122 25.11 8.83 -15.81
N SER A 123 25.49 8.66 -14.53
CA SER A 123 26.51 7.68 -14.13
C SER A 123 26.27 7.07 -12.73
N GLN A 124 25.01 6.72 -12.41
CA GLN A 124 24.75 6.08 -11.12
C GLN A 124 25.42 4.69 -11.07
N SER A 125 26.38 4.54 -10.19
CA SER A 125 26.95 3.24 -9.85
C SER A 125 25.90 2.37 -9.17
N VAL A 126 25.96 1.05 -9.38
CA VAL A 126 25.14 0.10 -8.65
C VAL A 126 25.42 0.28 -7.15
N PRO A 127 24.40 0.56 -6.32
CA PRO A 127 24.63 0.74 -4.89
C PRO A 127 24.96 -0.58 -4.21
N HIS A 128 25.66 -0.50 -3.08
CA HIS A 128 25.92 -1.62 -2.19
C HIS A 128 25.39 -1.30 -0.81
N LEU A 129 24.78 -2.28 -0.14
CA LEU A 129 24.28 -2.10 1.22
C LEU A 129 25.43 -1.91 2.19
N ASN A 130 25.41 -0.84 2.98
CA ASN A 130 26.43 -0.57 3.99
C ASN A 130 26.23 -1.44 5.23
N GLU A 131 27.28 -2.14 5.65
CA GLU A 131 27.28 -2.84 6.93
C GLU A 131 27.11 -1.83 8.08
N GLY A 132 26.22 -2.16 9.03
CA GLY A 132 25.94 -1.34 10.21
C GLY A 132 24.89 -0.24 10.03
N VAL A 133 24.33 -0.04 8.83
CA VAL A 133 23.20 0.84 8.59
C VAL A 133 21.91 0.02 8.44
N ALA A 134 20.86 0.41 9.11
CA ALA A 134 19.60 -0.34 9.15
C ALA A 134 18.84 -0.25 7.81
N THR A 135 18.97 -1.26 6.97
CA THR A 135 18.15 -1.41 5.75
C THR A 135 16.74 -1.92 6.11
N PRO A 136 15.67 -1.47 5.43
CA PRO A 136 14.34 -2.00 5.66
C PRO A 136 14.31 -3.53 5.57
N TRP A 137 13.70 -4.18 6.56
CA TRP A 137 13.78 -5.63 6.73
C TRP A 137 13.27 -6.40 5.49
N GLY A 138 12.27 -5.84 4.81
CA GLY A 138 11.70 -6.46 3.61
C GLY A 138 12.70 -6.56 2.46
N ILE A 139 13.55 -5.55 2.28
CA ILE A 139 14.61 -5.54 1.26
C ILE A 139 15.62 -6.65 1.53
N MET A 140 15.99 -6.83 2.79
CA MET A 140 16.88 -7.92 3.23
C MET A 140 16.24 -9.29 3.06
N ALA A 141 14.95 -9.43 3.45
CA ALA A 141 14.23 -10.70 3.39
C ALA A 141 14.06 -11.24 1.97
N VAL A 142 13.93 -10.37 0.97
CA VAL A 142 13.84 -10.76 -0.45
C VAL A 142 15.19 -10.83 -1.16
N HIS A 143 16.32 -10.62 -0.45
CA HIS A 143 17.68 -10.66 -0.98
C HIS A 143 17.88 -9.69 -2.17
N ALA A 144 17.37 -8.46 -2.04
CA ALA A 144 17.42 -7.49 -3.14
C ALA A 144 18.85 -7.02 -3.44
N GLY A 145 19.63 -6.70 -2.41
CA GLY A 145 21.00 -6.22 -2.53
C GLY A 145 21.91 -7.17 -3.28
N GLU A 146 21.76 -8.46 -3.03
CA GLU A 146 22.55 -9.53 -3.65
C GLU A 146 22.24 -9.71 -5.15
N ALA A 147 21.08 -9.17 -5.60
CA ALA A 147 20.69 -9.22 -7.00
C ALA A 147 21.18 -8.00 -7.82
N TRP A 148 21.57 -6.88 -7.17
CA TRP A 148 21.76 -5.61 -7.85
C TRP A 148 22.84 -5.61 -8.91
N ASP A 149 23.98 -6.22 -8.68
CA ASP A 149 25.07 -6.25 -9.66
C ASP A 149 24.64 -6.88 -11.00
N ASN A 150 23.98 -8.04 -10.94
CA ASN A 150 23.52 -8.75 -12.11
C ASN A 150 22.34 -8.07 -12.81
N ALA A 151 21.50 -7.37 -12.04
CA ALA A 151 20.32 -6.67 -12.52
C ALA A 151 20.55 -5.16 -12.76
N LYS A 152 21.78 -4.64 -12.53
CA LYS A 152 22.06 -3.21 -12.54
C LYS A 152 21.10 -2.41 -11.64
N ALA A 153 20.78 -2.97 -10.48
CA ALA A 153 19.84 -2.43 -9.51
C ALA A 153 18.49 -1.94 -10.12
N GLY A 154 18.09 -2.56 -11.24
CA GLY A 154 16.86 -2.21 -11.94
C GLY A 154 16.98 -1.12 -13.01
N ALA A 155 18.13 -0.55 -13.27
CA ALA A 155 18.32 0.64 -14.14
C ALA A 155 17.70 0.57 -15.54
N LYS A 156 17.44 -0.64 -16.05
CA LYS A 156 16.81 -0.83 -17.36
C LYS A 156 15.30 -1.07 -17.28
N ALA A 157 14.72 -1.14 -16.09
CA ALA A 157 13.32 -1.45 -15.91
C ALA A 157 12.46 -0.19 -15.75
N ARG A 158 11.24 -0.23 -16.29
CA ARG A 158 10.20 0.79 -16.16
C ARG A 158 8.97 0.17 -15.50
N ILE A 159 8.51 0.76 -14.42
CA ILE A 159 7.41 0.23 -13.60
C ILE A 159 6.30 1.27 -13.54
N LEU A 160 5.07 0.86 -13.88
CA LEU A 160 3.88 1.65 -13.61
C LEU A 160 3.27 1.22 -12.28
N VAL A 161 3.06 2.18 -11.40
CA VAL A 161 2.29 2.02 -10.17
C VAL A 161 0.89 2.59 -10.41
N LEU A 162 -0.15 1.78 -10.22
CA LEU A 162 -1.55 2.20 -10.27
C LEU A 162 -2.07 2.28 -8.84
N ASP A 163 -2.26 3.52 -8.32
CA ASP A 163 -2.49 3.76 -6.91
C ASP A 163 -3.13 5.14 -6.64
N THR A 164 -2.95 5.69 -5.44
CA THR A 164 -3.48 6.98 -4.97
C THR A 164 -2.72 8.21 -5.48
N GLY A 165 -1.58 8.02 -6.13
CA GLY A 165 -0.69 9.09 -6.60
C GLY A 165 0.74 8.94 -6.05
N ILE A 166 1.57 9.96 -6.27
CA ILE A 166 2.98 9.99 -5.83
C ILE A 166 3.40 11.39 -5.42
N ASP A 167 4.23 11.51 -4.38
CA ASP A 167 5.05 12.70 -4.16
C ASP A 167 6.31 12.61 -5.04
N LYS A 168 6.21 13.13 -6.26
CA LYS A 168 7.30 13.12 -7.24
C LYS A 168 8.54 13.90 -6.82
N ASN A 169 8.41 14.77 -5.82
CA ASN A 169 9.52 15.58 -5.31
C ASN A 169 10.20 14.97 -4.08
N HIS A 170 9.67 13.82 -3.59
CA HIS A 170 10.25 13.11 -2.46
C HIS A 170 11.73 12.77 -2.73
N PRO A 171 12.67 13.04 -1.80
CA PRO A 171 14.11 12.82 -2.02
C PRO A 171 14.45 11.42 -2.53
N ALA A 172 13.78 10.39 -2.02
CA ALA A 172 14.00 9.00 -2.45
C ALA A 172 13.37 8.65 -3.82
N LEU A 173 12.49 9.48 -4.39
CA LEU A 173 11.74 9.14 -5.60
C LEU A 173 12.05 10.03 -6.80
N LYS A 174 12.40 11.30 -6.57
CA LYS A 174 12.54 12.34 -7.60
C LYS A 174 13.44 11.95 -8.76
N ASN A 175 14.51 11.20 -8.50
CA ASN A 175 15.49 10.78 -9.51
C ASN A 175 15.02 9.58 -10.36
N ASN A 176 14.11 8.79 -9.81
CA ASN A 176 13.56 7.59 -10.45
C ASN A 176 12.19 7.85 -11.08
N PHE A 177 11.51 8.92 -10.68
CA PHE A 177 10.24 9.31 -11.28
C PHE A 177 10.44 9.80 -12.71
N GLU A 178 9.66 9.23 -13.65
CA GLU A 178 9.72 9.58 -15.07
C GLU A 178 8.51 10.41 -15.48
N GLN A 179 7.29 9.92 -15.23
CA GLN A 179 6.05 10.61 -15.57
C GLN A 179 4.85 10.09 -14.76
N GLY A 180 3.78 10.87 -14.74
CA GLY A 180 2.53 10.49 -14.09
C GLY A 180 1.30 10.94 -14.87
N ARG A 181 0.17 10.29 -14.62
CA ARG A 181 -1.13 10.66 -15.17
C ARG A 181 -2.24 10.39 -14.17
N ASN A 182 -3.18 11.34 -14.06
CA ASN A 182 -4.40 11.18 -13.28
C ASN A 182 -5.51 10.60 -14.15
N PHE A 183 -5.99 9.40 -13.82
CA PHE A 183 -7.17 8.75 -14.41
C PHE A 183 -8.42 8.90 -13.53
N PHE A 184 -8.27 9.43 -12.32
CA PHE A 184 -9.34 9.65 -11.35
C PHE A 184 -10.03 11.03 -11.52
N GLN A 185 -10.06 11.53 -12.75
CA GLN A 185 -10.46 12.91 -13.10
C GLN A 185 -11.92 13.23 -12.79
N SER A 186 -12.80 12.23 -12.74
CA SER A 186 -14.22 12.42 -12.45
C SER A 186 -14.47 13.08 -11.08
N PHE A 187 -13.51 13.01 -10.18
CA PHE A 187 -13.63 13.44 -8.79
C PHE A 187 -12.62 14.53 -8.41
N ASP A 188 -11.39 14.44 -8.91
CA ASP A 188 -10.34 15.42 -8.62
C ASP A 188 -10.31 16.61 -9.58
N GLY A 189 -11.16 16.59 -10.62
CA GLY A 189 -11.15 17.57 -11.69
C GLY A 189 -10.38 17.09 -12.93
N PRO A 190 -10.52 17.80 -14.07
CA PRO A 190 -10.13 17.31 -15.39
C PRO A 190 -8.61 17.37 -15.66
N ASN A 191 -7.78 17.75 -14.70
CA ASN A 191 -6.35 17.89 -14.92
C ASN A 191 -5.63 16.52 -14.90
N PRO A 192 -5.12 16.03 -16.04
CA PRO A 192 -4.39 14.77 -16.10
C PRO A 192 -3.04 14.82 -15.34
N ASP A 193 -2.52 16.00 -15.04
CA ASP A 193 -1.25 16.19 -14.35
C ASP A 193 -1.41 16.29 -12.81
N ASP A 194 -2.65 16.23 -12.29
CA ASP A 194 -2.92 16.20 -10.84
C ASP A 194 -2.89 14.75 -10.31
N PHE A 195 -1.71 14.16 -10.36
CA PHE A 195 -1.43 12.83 -9.80
C PHE A 195 -0.71 12.88 -8.45
N ALA A 196 -0.74 14.02 -7.76
CA ALA A 196 -0.19 14.15 -6.43
C ALA A 196 -0.88 13.21 -5.44
N ASP A 197 -0.09 12.58 -4.58
CA ASP A 197 -0.60 11.66 -3.57
C ASP A 197 -1.17 12.42 -2.37
N LYS A 198 -2.46 12.28 -2.15
CA LYS A 198 -3.19 12.90 -1.03
C LYS A 198 -3.42 11.90 0.12
N GLU A 199 -3.16 10.61 -0.11
CA GLU A 199 -3.43 9.49 0.81
C GLU A 199 -2.14 8.86 1.37
N GLY A 200 -1.01 8.99 0.66
CA GLY A 200 0.30 8.46 1.02
C GLY A 200 0.55 7.01 0.61
N HIS A 201 -0.47 6.28 0.19
CA HIS A 201 -0.34 4.87 -0.11
C HIS A 201 0.49 4.62 -1.38
N GLY A 202 0.24 5.35 -2.47
CA GLY A 202 0.98 5.21 -3.72
C GLY A 202 2.44 5.67 -3.61
N THR A 203 2.72 6.71 -2.81
CA THR A 203 4.09 7.14 -2.49
C THR A 203 4.84 6.04 -1.74
N HIS A 204 4.17 5.36 -0.79
CA HIS A 204 4.75 4.27 -0.03
C HIS A 204 5.06 3.05 -0.92
N CYS A 205 4.13 2.64 -1.77
CA CYS A 205 4.35 1.56 -2.74
C CYS A 205 5.50 1.89 -3.70
N SER A 206 5.57 3.12 -4.21
CA SER A 206 6.64 3.58 -5.09
C SER A 206 8.01 3.52 -4.44
N GLY A 207 8.12 3.92 -3.17
CA GLY A 207 9.37 3.85 -2.40
C GLY A 207 9.85 2.43 -2.16
N THR A 208 8.94 1.51 -1.86
CA THR A 208 9.27 0.09 -1.69
C THR A 208 9.77 -0.54 -3.01
N ILE A 209 9.22 -0.13 -4.16
CA ILE A 209 9.68 -0.59 -5.47
C ILE A 209 11.06 -0.03 -5.80
N ALA A 210 11.19 1.29 -5.83
CA ALA A 210 12.31 1.97 -6.44
C ALA A 210 12.77 3.22 -5.67
N GLY A 211 12.64 3.21 -4.35
CA GLY A 211 13.26 4.23 -3.52
C GLY A 211 14.77 4.21 -3.71
N ALA A 212 15.37 5.36 -4.03
CA ALA A 212 16.81 5.48 -4.20
C ALA A 212 17.54 5.13 -2.90
N TYR A 213 18.66 4.44 -3.01
CA TYR A 213 19.49 4.07 -1.86
C TYR A 213 20.07 5.32 -1.19
N ASN A 214 19.91 5.41 0.11
CA ASN A 214 20.46 6.46 0.94
C ASN A 214 21.48 5.85 1.91
N GLU A 215 22.77 6.11 1.68
CA GLU A 215 23.87 5.55 2.47
C GLU A 215 23.84 5.97 3.94
N ALA A 216 23.30 7.15 4.26
CA ALA A 216 23.26 7.65 5.63
C ALA A 216 22.16 6.99 6.47
N THR A 217 21.01 6.64 5.84
CA THR A 217 19.85 6.09 6.55
C THR A 217 19.65 4.59 6.30
N GLY A 218 20.28 4.04 5.28
CA GLY A 218 20.07 2.66 4.80
C GLY A 218 18.75 2.46 4.06
N PHE A 219 17.93 3.50 3.89
CA PHE A 219 16.68 3.38 3.14
C PHE A 219 16.94 3.07 1.66
N THR A 220 16.16 2.15 1.11
CA THR A 220 16.17 1.78 -0.31
C THR A 220 14.88 1.06 -0.68
N GLY A 221 14.53 1.09 -1.97
CA GLY A 221 13.60 0.17 -2.59
C GLY A 221 14.29 -1.11 -3.07
N VAL A 222 13.50 -2.06 -3.57
CA VAL A 222 14.01 -3.34 -4.12
C VAL A 222 14.86 -3.11 -5.38
N ALA A 223 14.44 -2.20 -6.25
CA ALA A 223 15.07 -1.87 -7.52
C ALA A 223 15.43 -0.37 -7.58
N PRO A 224 16.45 0.10 -6.82
CA PRO A 224 16.65 1.52 -6.52
C PRO A 224 17.06 2.40 -7.72
N LEU A 225 17.34 1.83 -8.87
CA LEU A 225 17.64 2.55 -10.12
C LEU A 225 16.56 2.39 -11.20
N ALA A 226 15.46 1.67 -10.90
CA ALA A 226 14.34 1.51 -11.84
C ALA A 226 13.55 2.81 -12.02
N LYS A 227 12.97 2.99 -13.21
CA LYS A 227 12.14 4.17 -13.51
C LYS A 227 10.69 3.93 -13.13
N LEU A 228 10.10 4.93 -12.49
CA LEU A 228 8.72 4.92 -11.99
C LEU A 228 7.81 5.77 -12.85
N LEU A 229 6.70 5.17 -13.27
CA LEU A 229 5.53 5.86 -13.79
C LEU A 229 4.41 5.76 -12.76
N MET A 230 3.59 6.80 -12.63
CA MET A 230 2.44 6.79 -11.72
C MET A 230 1.14 7.00 -12.49
N GLY A 231 0.21 6.07 -12.36
CA GLY A 231 -1.19 6.25 -12.74
C GLY A 231 -2.05 6.42 -11.50
N ARG A 232 -2.59 7.61 -11.26
CA ARG A 232 -3.53 7.83 -10.17
C ARG A 232 -4.90 7.28 -10.58
N VAL A 233 -5.33 6.22 -9.92
CA VAL A 233 -6.60 5.51 -10.21
C VAL A 233 -7.52 5.43 -8.98
N CYS A 234 -7.02 5.89 -7.83
CA CYS A 234 -7.70 5.86 -6.53
C CYS A 234 -7.71 7.23 -5.85
N GLY A 235 -8.72 7.46 -5.01
CA GLY A 235 -8.88 8.63 -4.16
C GLY A 235 -9.90 8.35 -3.04
N ASP A 236 -10.49 9.39 -2.44
CA ASP A 236 -11.39 9.28 -1.27
C ASP A 236 -12.56 8.29 -1.47
N LEU A 237 -13.07 8.17 -2.69
CA LEU A 237 -14.21 7.28 -3.03
C LEU A 237 -13.79 5.83 -3.27
N GLY A 238 -12.51 5.55 -3.34
CA GLY A 238 -12.01 4.23 -3.70
C GLY A 238 -11.20 4.25 -5.01
N CYS A 239 -11.02 3.07 -5.61
CA CYS A 239 -10.37 2.89 -6.90
C CYS A 239 -11.43 2.66 -7.99
N SER A 240 -11.43 3.47 -9.03
CA SER A 240 -12.36 3.36 -10.15
C SER A 240 -11.96 2.21 -11.08
N ASN A 241 -12.89 1.30 -11.39
CA ASN A 241 -12.69 0.24 -12.38
C ASN A 241 -12.34 0.80 -13.77
N VAL A 242 -12.91 1.95 -14.13
CA VAL A 242 -12.62 2.65 -15.39
C VAL A 242 -11.20 3.19 -15.39
N ALA A 243 -10.81 3.89 -14.30
CA ALA A 243 -9.46 4.44 -14.15
C ALA A 243 -8.39 3.34 -14.12
N VAL A 244 -8.65 2.21 -13.47
CA VAL A 244 -7.73 1.05 -13.46
C VAL A 244 -7.54 0.51 -14.87
N ALA A 245 -8.63 0.28 -15.64
CA ALA A 245 -8.52 -0.19 -17.02
C ALA A 245 -7.77 0.80 -17.92
N GLN A 246 -8.02 2.11 -17.77
CA GLN A 246 -7.28 3.16 -18.46
C GLN A 246 -5.80 3.13 -18.11
N GLY A 247 -5.47 3.03 -16.81
CA GLY A 247 -4.10 2.96 -16.33
C GLY A 247 -3.33 1.76 -16.86
N ILE A 248 -3.94 0.57 -16.89
CA ILE A 248 -3.32 -0.63 -17.47
C ILE A 248 -3.02 -0.44 -18.96
N ASN A 249 -3.99 0.08 -19.73
CA ASN A 249 -3.78 0.37 -21.16
C ASN A 249 -2.66 1.38 -21.37
N TRP A 250 -2.63 2.44 -20.56
CA TRP A 250 -1.55 3.43 -20.62
C TRP A 250 -0.18 2.79 -20.33
N GLY A 251 -0.09 1.86 -19.39
CA GLY A 251 1.13 1.10 -19.14
C GLY A 251 1.63 0.34 -20.37
N VAL A 252 0.72 -0.27 -21.13
CA VAL A 252 1.05 -0.94 -22.40
C VAL A 252 1.54 0.08 -23.44
N GLU A 253 0.88 1.23 -23.59
CA GLU A 253 1.28 2.30 -24.48
C GLU A 253 2.67 2.85 -24.13
N GLN A 254 2.95 3.01 -22.83
CA GLN A 254 4.24 3.46 -22.33
C GLN A 254 5.33 2.38 -22.38
N LYS A 255 4.98 1.14 -22.77
CA LYS A 255 5.90 0.00 -22.87
C LYS A 255 6.65 -0.25 -21.55
N VAL A 256 5.91 -0.21 -20.42
CA VAL A 256 6.49 -0.56 -19.13
C VAL A 256 6.77 -2.06 -19.04
N ASP A 257 7.68 -2.46 -18.17
CA ASP A 257 8.00 -3.86 -17.94
C ASP A 257 7.05 -4.51 -16.93
N VAL A 258 6.57 -3.69 -15.98
CA VAL A 258 5.78 -4.13 -14.83
C VAL A 258 4.66 -3.14 -14.55
N ILE A 259 3.49 -3.64 -14.19
CA ILE A 259 2.39 -2.88 -13.58
C ILE A 259 2.18 -3.42 -12.17
N SER A 260 2.29 -2.54 -11.17
CA SER A 260 2.06 -2.84 -9.76
C SER A 260 0.71 -2.27 -9.31
N MET A 261 -0.17 -3.12 -8.77
CA MET A 261 -1.50 -2.76 -8.30
C MET A 261 -1.70 -3.19 -6.85
N SER A 262 -1.39 -2.30 -5.91
CA SER A 262 -1.62 -2.50 -4.48
C SER A 262 -3.07 -2.18 -4.08
N LEU A 263 -4.01 -2.65 -4.87
CA LEU A 263 -5.45 -2.42 -4.77
C LEU A 263 -6.22 -3.70 -5.11
N GLY A 264 -7.52 -3.72 -4.81
CA GLY A 264 -8.36 -4.84 -5.21
C GLY A 264 -9.73 -4.84 -4.53
N GLY A 265 -10.56 -5.76 -4.98
CA GLY A 265 -11.92 -5.94 -4.48
C GLY A 265 -12.48 -7.34 -4.75
N PRO A 266 -13.73 -7.59 -4.33
CA PRO A 266 -14.34 -8.92 -4.45
C PRO A 266 -14.76 -9.29 -5.88
N ALA A 267 -14.69 -8.36 -6.82
CA ALA A 267 -15.12 -8.57 -8.21
C ALA A 267 -14.20 -7.82 -9.18
N THR A 268 -14.17 -8.27 -10.43
CA THR A 268 -13.48 -7.63 -11.57
C THR A 268 -14.47 -7.27 -12.66
N SER A 269 -14.14 -6.28 -13.47
CA SER A 269 -14.88 -5.91 -14.66
C SER A 269 -14.37 -6.67 -15.90
N THR A 270 -15.18 -6.73 -16.96
CA THR A 270 -14.75 -7.27 -18.26
C THR A 270 -13.61 -6.45 -18.85
N ALA A 271 -13.66 -5.14 -18.67
CA ALA A 271 -12.64 -4.23 -19.15
C ALA A 271 -11.29 -4.42 -18.43
N GLU A 272 -11.31 -4.55 -17.10
CA GLU A 272 -10.10 -4.83 -16.32
C GLU A 272 -9.47 -6.16 -16.74
N ARG A 273 -10.28 -7.22 -16.89
CA ARG A 273 -9.82 -8.50 -17.40
C ARG A 273 -9.16 -8.40 -18.77
N LYS A 274 -9.81 -7.72 -19.73
CA LYS A 274 -9.26 -7.51 -21.06
C LYS A 274 -7.99 -6.67 -21.04
N ALA A 275 -7.92 -5.66 -20.20
CA ALA A 275 -6.72 -4.82 -20.05
C ALA A 275 -5.53 -5.64 -19.52
N VAL A 276 -5.76 -6.51 -18.53
CA VAL A 276 -4.74 -7.44 -17.99
C VAL A 276 -4.30 -8.46 -19.06
N GLU A 277 -5.24 -9.06 -19.80
CA GLU A 277 -4.92 -9.97 -20.91
C GLU A 277 -4.10 -9.29 -22.00
N ASN A 278 -4.42 -8.03 -22.30
CA ASN A 278 -3.67 -7.24 -23.27
C ASN A 278 -2.25 -6.91 -22.78
N ALA A 279 -2.10 -6.55 -21.49
CA ALA A 279 -0.80 -6.32 -20.87
C ALA A 279 0.10 -7.57 -20.97
N GLU A 280 -0.43 -8.75 -20.67
CA GLU A 280 0.26 -10.05 -20.84
C GLU A 280 0.75 -10.24 -22.28
N LYS A 281 -0.15 -10.03 -23.28
CA LYS A 281 0.19 -10.15 -24.72
C LYS A 281 1.25 -9.14 -25.15
N ALA A 282 1.26 -7.97 -24.54
CA ALA A 282 2.27 -6.92 -24.79
C ALA A 282 3.61 -7.16 -24.09
N GLY A 283 3.74 -8.24 -23.28
CA GLY A 283 4.97 -8.57 -22.57
C GLY A 283 5.12 -7.84 -21.22
N VAL A 284 4.06 -7.21 -20.72
CA VAL A 284 4.02 -6.49 -19.44
C VAL A 284 3.61 -7.45 -18.33
N VAL A 285 4.37 -7.51 -17.26
CA VAL A 285 4.05 -8.33 -16.07
C VAL A 285 3.13 -7.54 -15.15
N VAL A 286 2.02 -8.13 -14.73
CA VAL A 286 1.07 -7.53 -13.80
C VAL A 286 1.19 -8.19 -12.42
N VAL A 287 1.31 -7.39 -11.37
CA VAL A 287 1.44 -7.83 -9.99
C VAL A 287 0.37 -7.15 -9.15
N ALA A 288 -0.37 -7.89 -8.32
CA ALA A 288 -1.45 -7.33 -7.52
C ALA A 288 -1.57 -7.95 -6.12
N ALA A 289 -2.14 -7.17 -5.19
CA ALA A 289 -2.33 -7.54 -3.80
C ALA A 289 -3.47 -8.56 -3.62
N SER A 290 -3.23 -9.62 -2.83
CA SER A 290 -4.25 -10.66 -2.56
C SER A 290 -5.44 -10.18 -1.74
N GLY A 291 -5.29 -9.07 -0.97
CA GLY A 291 -6.32 -8.48 -0.12
C GLY A 291 -6.04 -8.63 1.37
N ASN A 292 -6.76 -7.84 2.19
CA ASN A 292 -6.50 -7.68 3.63
C ASN A 292 -7.65 -8.17 4.53
N GLY A 293 -8.56 -8.97 4.01
CA GLY A 293 -9.70 -9.50 4.76
C GLY A 293 -9.39 -10.70 5.65
N GLY A 294 -8.19 -11.29 5.55
CA GLY A 294 -7.77 -12.46 6.34
C GLY A 294 -8.48 -13.78 5.99
N ASN A 295 -9.36 -13.78 5.02
CA ASN A 295 -10.19 -14.93 4.61
C ASN A 295 -9.65 -15.64 3.36
N ALA A 296 -10.17 -16.82 3.08
CA ALA A 296 -9.92 -17.55 1.86
C ALA A 296 -10.77 -16.94 0.73
N ALA A 297 -10.16 -16.17 -0.10
CA ALA A 297 -10.59 -15.69 -1.41
C ALA A 297 -9.63 -14.58 -1.84
N VAL A 298 -8.77 -14.83 -2.78
CA VAL A 298 -7.88 -13.82 -3.36
C VAL A 298 -8.72 -12.76 -4.05
N SER A 299 -8.45 -11.49 -3.79
CA SER A 299 -9.14 -10.35 -4.41
C SER A 299 -8.79 -10.20 -5.89
N PHE A 300 -9.68 -9.59 -6.68
CA PHE A 300 -9.38 -9.14 -8.04
C PHE A 300 -8.70 -7.76 -8.00
N PRO A 301 -7.74 -7.50 -8.94
CA PRO A 301 -7.36 -8.32 -10.08
C PRO A 301 -6.36 -9.44 -9.78
N ALA A 302 -5.86 -9.58 -8.54
CA ALA A 302 -4.85 -10.60 -8.21
C ALA A 302 -5.31 -12.02 -8.56
N ALA A 303 -6.59 -12.35 -8.38
CA ALA A 303 -7.16 -13.65 -8.74
C ALA A 303 -7.28 -13.93 -10.26
N LEU A 304 -6.88 -12.98 -11.13
CA LEU A 304 -6.87 -13.22 -12.58
C LEU A 304 -5.67 -14.09 -12.99
N PRO A 305 -5.82 -15.04 -13.94
CA PRO A 305 -4.78 -16.01 -14.30
C PRO A 305 -3.44 -15.40 -14.76
N ASN A 306 -3.47 -14.19 -15.30
CA ASN A 306 -2.30 -13.50 -15.86
C ASN A 306 -1.68 -12.48 -14.90
N VAL A 307 -2.12 -12.45 -13.65
CA VAL A 307 -1.63 -11.57 -12.60
C VAL A 307 -0.83 -12.37 -11.60
N ILE A 308 0.26 -11.82 -11.07
CA ILE A 308 0.97 -12.40 -9.94
C ILE A 308 0.27 -11.95 -8.66
N ALA A 309 -0.39 -12.90 -7.98
CA ALA A 309 -1.10 -12.66 -6.73
C ALA A 309 -0.14 -12.70 -5.54
N VAL A 310 -0.10 -11.62 -4.75
CA VAL A 310 0.87 -11.43 -3.67
C VAL A 310 0.20 -11.39 -2.30
N GLY A 311 0.59 -12.32 -1.43
CA GLY A 311 0.24 -12.34 -0.01
C GLY A 311 1.32 -11.70 0.87
N ALA A 312 0.97 -11.45 2.14
CA ALA A 312 1.81 -10.75 3.10
C ALA A 312 2.34 -11.65 4.22
N ILE A 313 3.65 -11.50 4.51
CA ILE A 313 4.30 -12.06 5.70
C ILE A 313 4.83 -10.95 6.60
N ASP A 314 5.08 -11.30 7.87
CA ASP A 314 5.77 -10.47 8.86
C ASP A 314 7.28 -10.78 8.94
N SER A 315 7.99 -10.08 9.81
CA SER A 315 9.44 -10.26 10.03
C SER A 315 9.82 -11.61 10.66
N SER A 316 8.86 -12.35 11.20
CA SER A 316 9.05 -13.75 11.63
C SER A 316 8.85 -14.75 10.48
N ILE A 317 8.69 -14.24 9.26
CA ILE A 317 8.47 -15.03 8.04
C ILE A 317 7.18 -15.87 8.12
N THR A 318 6.19 -15.33 8.80
CA THR A 318 4.87 -15.97 8.99
C THR A 318 3.79 -15.15 8.27
N LYS A 319 2.81 -15.85 7.65
CA LYS A 319 1.67 -15.18 7.02
C LYS A 319 0.94 -14.31 8.03
N THR A 320 0.72 -13.06 7.66
CA THR A 320 -0.04 -12.13 8.51
C THR A 320 -1.51 -12.55 8.59
N SER A 321 -2.15 -12.24 9.71
CA SER A 321 -3.56 -12.59 9.94
C SER A 321 -4.52 -11.92 8.95
N PHE A 322 -4.16 -10.75 8.44
CA PHE A 322 -4.96 -10.00 7.46
C PHE A 322 -4.79 -10.50 6.03
N SER A 323 -3.67 -11.17 5.68
CA SER A 323 -3.42 -11.60 4.31
C SER A 323 -4.49 -12.58 3.83
N GLN A 324 -5.20 -12.22 2.74
CA GLN A 324 -6.09 -13.16 2.04
C GLN A 324 -5.26 -14.22 1.34
N TRP A 325 -5.86 -15.39 1.18
CA TRP A 325 -5.21 -16.61 0.71
C TRP A 325 -6.16 -17.46 -0.14
N GLY A 326 -5.64 -18.41 -0.89
CA GLY A 326 -6.43 -19.26 -1.76
C GLY A 326 -5.59 -19.94 -2.85
N PRO A 327 -6.21 -20.75 -3.71
CA PRO A 327 -5.49 -21.45 -4.79
C PRO A 327 -4.90 -20.50 -5.85
N GLU A 328 -5.41 -19.26 -5.93
CA GLU A 328 -4.91 -18.23 -6.86
C GLU A 328 -3.67 -17.48 -6.33
N LEU A 329 -3.28 -17.73 -5.07
CA LEU A 329 -2.10 -17.07 -4.49
C LEU A 329 -0.81 -17.63 -5.09
N ASP A 330 0.01 -16.79 -5.72
CA ASP A 330 1.26 -17.20 -6.36
C ASP A 330 2.45 -17.17 -5.41
N ILE A 331 2.58 -16.11 -4.60
CA ILE A 331 3.80 -15.80 -3.86
C ILE A 331 3.49 -14.96 -2.61
N VAL A 332 4.37 -14.98 -1.63
CA VAL A 332 4.31 -14.04 -0.50
C VAL A 332 5.56 -13.18 -0.44
N ALA A 333 5.40 -11.98 0.16
CA ALA A 333 6.48 -11.04 0.37
C ALA A 333 6.27 -10.24 1.68
N PRO A 334 7.26 -9.48 2.15
CA PRO A 334 7.15 -8.63 3.33
C PRO A 334 5.99 -7.64 3.24
N GLY A 335 5.03 -7.74 4.17
CA GLY A 335 3.82 -6.92 4.16
C GLY A 335 3.43 -6.36 5.53
N ALA A 336 4.18 -6.65 6.60
CA ALA A 336 3.97 -6.07 7.92
C ALA A 336 5.19 -5.25 8.34
N ALA A 337 4.95 -4.13 9.02
CA ALA A 337 5.99 -3.20 9.48
C ALA A 337 6.95 -2.76 8.36
N VAL A 338 6.41 -2.50 7.18
CA VAL A 338 7.19 -2.06 6.00
C VAL A 338 7.39 -0.55 6.07
N VAL A 339 8.65 -0.14 6.22
CA VAL A 339 9.05 1.28 6.20
C VAL A 339 9.28 1.71 4.76
N SER A 340 8.60 2.78 4.33
CA SER A 340 8.78 3.38 3.00
C SER A 340 8.41 4.85 2.99
N SER A 341 8.64 5.52 1.84
CA SER A 341 8.38 6.94 1.66
C SER A 341 6.89 7.27 1.76
N VAL A 342 6.57 8.42 2.33
CA VAL A 342 5.23 9.04 2.29
C VAL A 342 5.38 10.49 1.84
N PRO A 343 4.30 11.19 1.45
CA PRO A 343 4.42 12.61 1.11
C PRO A 343 5.17 13.38 2.19
N GLN A 344 6.12 14.21 1.77
CA GLN A 344 7.10 14.85 2.64
C GLN A 344 6.47 15.51 3.87
N GLY A 345 7.04 15.27 5.04
CA GLY A 345 6.61 15.83 6.32
C GLY A 345 5.30 15.27 6.89
N THR A 346 4.69 14.26 6.24
CA THR A 346 3.42 13.67 6.71
C THR A 346 3.61 12.48 7.64
N GLY A 347 4.78 11.84 7.62
CA GLY A 347 5.17 10.83 8.58
C GLY A 347 5.56 11.40 9.95
N ARG A 348 5.81 10.53 10.91
CA ARG A 348 6.24 10.87 12.27
C ARG A 348 7.36 9.95 12.72
N ASP A 349 8.46 10.56 13.18
CA ASP A 349 9.54 9.88 13.87
C ASP A 349 9.49 10.15 15.36
N SER A 350 10.13 9.30 16.14
CA SER A 350 10.28 9.46 17.58
C SER A 350 11.70 9.13 18.07
N ASN A 351 12.13 9.87 19.08
CA ASN A 351 13.26 9.49 19.91
C ASN A 351 12.73 9.29 21.34
N THR A 352 12.87 8.07 21.83
CA THR A 352 12.35 7.66 23.13
C THR A 352 13.49 7.17 24.01
N GLN A 353 13.64 7.83 25.15
CA GLN A 353 14.60 7.46 26.18
C GLN A 353 13.84 7.00 27.42
N ILE A 354 14.17 5.82 27.91
CA ILE A 354 13.60 5.26 29.15
C ILE A 354 14.64 5.36 30.24
N THR A 355 14.23 5.89 31.40
CA THR A 355 15.06 5.98 32.59
C THR A 355 14.51 5.02 33.66
N VAL A 356 15.33 4.06 34.10
CA VAL A 356 15.02 3.07 35.14
C VAL A 356 16.01 3.28 36.29
N ALA A 357 15.52 3.56 37.47
CA ALA A 357 16.36 3.80 38.66
C ALA A 357 17.51 4.80 38.40
N GLY A 358 17.23 5.87 37.63
CA GLY A 358 18.20 6.91 37.29
C GLY A 358 19.12 6.60 36.09
N VAL A 359 19.05 5.41 35.50
CA VAL A 359 19.84 5.04 34.33
C VAL A 359 18.99 5.20 33.06
N SER A 360 19.44 6.04 32.15
CA SER A 360 18.73 6.33 30.88
C SER A 360 19.25 5.50 29.73
N THR A 361 18.34 4.92 28.93
CA THR A 361 18.65 4.14 27.73
C THR A 361 17.73 4.55 26.59
N VAL A 362 18.28 4.73 25.38
CA VAL A 362 17.47 4.94 24.17
C VAL A 362 16.85 3.60 23.76
N VAL A 363 15.55 3.59 23.55
CA VAL A 363 14.81 2.40 23.09
C VAL A 363 14.27 2.63 21.67
N LYS A 364 14.22 1.57 20.88
CA LYS A 364 13.55 1.61 19.58
C LYS A 364 12.08 1.92 19.80
N SER A 365 11.57 2.92 19.07
CA SER A 365 10.18 3.33 19.14
C SER A 365 9.65 3.76 17.79
N ALA A 366 8.32 3.74 17.65
CA ALA A 366 7.61 4.25 16.48
C ALA A 366 6.54 5.26 16.93
N ALA A 367 6.58 6.47 16.40
CA ALA A 367 5.56 7.47 16.68
C ALA A 367 4.28 7.14 15.92
N PHE A 368 3.14 7.38 16.54
CA PHE A 368 1.84 7.24 15.89
C PHE A 368 1.51 8.44 15.00
N SER A 369 0.84 8.21 13.89
CA SER A 369 0.16 9.28 13.16
C SER A 369 -0.87 9.98 14.05
N GLY A 370 -0.93 11.30 13.99
CA GLY A 370 -1.75 12.12 14.88
C GLY A 370 -1.11 12.42 16.23
N THR A 371 0.13 11.96 16.52
CA THR A 371 0.89 12.48 17.66
C THR A 371 1.41 13.88 17.36
N LYS A 372 1.33 14.79 18.34
CA LYS A 372 1.87 16.16 18.19
C LYS A 372 3.39 16.12 18.10
N LEU A 373 3.94 17.11 17.41
CA LEU A 373 5.38 17.29 17.32
C LEU A 373 5.94 17.92 18.60
N PHE A 374 6.93 17.26 19.21
CA PHE A 374 7.62 17.72 20.41
C PHE A 374 9.13 17.76 20.17
N ALA A 375 9.65 18.88 19.69
CA ALA A 375 11.08 19.08 19.50
C ALA A 375 11.86 19.00 20.82
N THR A 376 11.28 19.54 21.91
CA THR A 376 11.78 19.33 23.26
C THR A 376 11.11 18.10 23.86
N PRO A 377 11.88 17.14 24.39
CA PRO A 377 11.31 15.92 24.93
C PRO A 377 10.28 16.20 26.04
N LYS A 378 9.12 15.57 25.96
CA LYS A 378 8.18 15.46 27.06
C LYS A 378 8.67 14.38 28.01
N VAL A 379 8.81 14.73 29.28
CA VAL A 379 9.30 13.81 30.32
C VAL A 379 8.20 13.55 31.34
N ALA A 380 7.91 12.28 31.59
CA ALA A 380 6.95 11.89 32.63
C ALA A 380 7.23 10.47 33.14
N THR A 381 6.79 10.21 34.38
CA THR A 381 6.81 8.88 34.97
C THR A 381 5.84 7.95 34.24
N LEU A 382 6.23 6.69 34.02
CA LEU A 382 5.39 5.65 33.43
C LEU A 382 4.51 4.98 34.50
N VAL A 383 3.24 4.77 34.18
CA VAL A 383 2.29 4.05 35.02
C VAL A 383 1.61 2.95 34.18
N PRO A 384 1.73 1.67 34.55
CA PRO A 384 1.05 0.58 33.88
C PRO A 384 -0.47 0.76 33.95
N ALA A 385 -1.13 0.76 32.75
CA ALA A 385 -2.56 0.97 32.61
C ALA A 385 -3.21 -0.12 31.75
N GLY A 386 -2.77 -1.37 31.92
CA GLY A 386 -3.37 -2.55 31.30
C GLY A 386 -3.55 -2.44 29.79
N LEU A 387 -4.78 -2.64 29.33
CA LEU A 387 -5.16 -2.50 27.91
C LEU A 387 -5.61 -1.07 27.54
N GLY A 388 -5.60 -0.13 28.51
CA GLY A 388 -6.04 1.24 28.29
C GLY A 388 -7.56 1.39 28.19
N LYS A 389 -8.30 0.49 28.81
CA LYS A 389 -9.75 0.57 28.95
C LYS A 389 -10.14 1.51 30.11
N PRO A 390 -11.36 2.07 30.14
CA PRO A 390 -11.78 2.92 31.25
C PRO A 390 -11.61 2.28 32.63
N GLU A 391 -11.91 0.98 32.76
CA GLU A 391 -11.74 0.22 34.01
C GLU A 391 -10.30 0.02 34.44
N ASP A 392 -9.34 0.08 33.53
CA ASP A 392 -7.90 0.03 33.84
C ASP A 392 -7.46 1.35 34.47
N PHE A 393 -7.91 2.48 33.92
CA PHE A 393 -7.61 3.81 34.47
C PHE A 393 -8.28 4.09 35.80
N ALA A 394 -9.40 3.43 36.11
CA ALA A 394 -10.04 3.54 37.42
C ALA A 394 -9.17 2.96 38.58
N LYS A 395 -8.15 2.17 38.27
CA LYS A 395 -7.28 1.49 39.25
C LYS A 395 -5.94 2.19 39.47
N VAL A 396 -5.59 3.18 38.64
CA VAL A 396 -4.26 3.81 38.64
C VAL A 396 -4.36 5.32 38.49
N ASP A 397 -3.41 6.05 39.05
CA ASP A 397 -3.29 7.50 38.88
C ASP A 397 -2.28 7.83 37.77
N VAL A 398 -2.78 8.25 36.61
CA VAL A 398 -1.98 8.66 35.47
C VAL A 398 -1.94 10.17 35.28
N LYS A 399 -2.53 10.96 36.17
CA LYS A 399 -2.62 12.42 36.03
C LYS A 399 -1.23 13.06 35.96
N GLY A 400 -0.95 13.75 34.85
CA GLY A 400 0.35 14.37 34.58
C GLY A 400 1.48 13.36 34.26
N LYS A 401 1.17 12.08 34.07
CA LYS A 401 2.12 11.01 33.81
C LYS A 401 1.90 10.42 32.41
N PHE A 402 2.74 9.50 31.98
CA PHE A 402 2.53 8.68 30.79
C PHE A 402 1.90 7.34 31.16
N ALA A 403 0.87 6.95 30.42
CA ALA A 403 0.29 5.63 30.55
C ALA A 403 1.14 4.60 29.81
N LEU A 404 1.54 3.51 30.48
CA LEU A 404 2.19 2.35 29.85
C LEU A 404 1.10 1.31 29.54
N ILE A 405 0.79 1.12 28.25
CA ILE A 405 -0.42 0.40 27.79
C ILE A 405 -0.01 -0.77 26.91
N SER A 406 -0.64 -1.94 27.08
CA SER A 406 -0.51 -3.06 26.14
C SER A 406 -1.37 -2.84 24.90
N ARG A 407 -0.85 -3.17 23.71
CA ARG A 407 -1.67 -3.35 22.52
C ARG A 407 -2.66 -4.49 22.72
N GLY A 408 -3.86 -4.38 22.09
CA GLY A 408 -4.90 -5.42 22.07
C GLY A 408 -6.30 -4.87 22.36
N GLU A 409 -7.31 -5.60 21.98
CA GLU A 409 -8.74 -5.48 22.22
C GLU A 409 -9.42 -4.20 21.72
N ILE A 410 -8.92 -3.02 22.01
CA ILE A 410 -9.48 -1.72 21.57
C ILE A 410 -8.48 -0.97 20.69
N THR A 411 -8.98 -0.02 19.90
CA THR A 411 -8.17 0.76 18.97
C THR A 411 -7.13 1.64 19.68
N PHE A 412 -6.08 2.04 18.98
CA PHE A 412 -5.10 2.97 19.55
C PHE A 412 -5.74 4.32 19.88
N ALA A 413 -6.64 4.79 19.04
CA ALA A 413 -7.41 6.01 19.26
C ALA A 413 -8.20 5.95 20.59
N ASP A 414 -8.90 4.84 20.84
CA ASP A 414 -9.65 4.64 22.07
C ASP A 414 -8.73 4.58 23.31
N LYS A 415 -7.59 3.88 23.21
CA LYS A 415 -6.60 3.83 24.30
C LYS A 415 -6.14 5.22 24.70
N ILE A 416 -5.80 6.05 23.72
CA ILE A 416 -5.29 7.39 23.99
C ILE A 416 -6.41 8.34 24.44
N LYS A 417 -7.60 8.23 23.88
CA LYS A 417 -8.77 8.97 24.36
C LYS A 417 -9.04 8.68 25.83
N ASN A 418 -9.02 7.41 26.23
CA ASN A 418 -9.23 7.00 27.63
C ASN A 418 -8.08 7.49 28.54
N ALA A 419 -6.82 7.40 28.10
CA ALA A 419 -5.66 7.87 28.83
C ALA A 419 -5.73 9.39 29.08
N MET A 420 -6.04 10.17 28.05
CA MET A 420 -6.20 11.63 28.15
C MET A 420 -7.38 12.01 29.06
N ALA A 421 -8.51 11.30 28.97
CA ALA A 421 -9.65 11.50 29.86
C ALA A 421 -9.29 11.22 31.34
N ALA A 422 -8.39 10.30 31.60
CA ALA A 422 -7.84 10.02 32.93
C ALA A 422 -6.73 11.02 33.38
N GLY A 423 -6.38 12.00 32.52
CA GLY A 423 -5.39 13.04 32.82
C GLY A 423 -3.96 12.70 32.47
N ALA A 424 -3.70 11.64 31.71
CA ALA A 424 -2.36 11.34 31.18
C ALA A 424 -1.91 12.41 30.18
N THR A 425 -0.60 12.72 30.13
CA THR A 425 0.00 13.68 29.19
C THR A 425 0.54 13.02 27.93
N GLY A 426 0.42 11.69 27.83
CA GLY A 426 0.84 10.87 26.71
C GLY A 426 0.82 9.39 27.08
N ALA A 427 1.32 8.55 26.18
CA ALA A 427 1.37 7.12 26.42
C ALA A 427 2.58 6.47 25.73
N VAL A 428 3.10 5.43 26.37
CA VAL A 428 3.99 4.44 25.79
C VAL A 428 3.18 3.16 25.61
N ILE A 429 2.91 2.79 24.34
CA ILE A 429 2.21 1.55 24.03
C ILE A 429 3.26 0.48 23.73
N TYR A 430 3.19 -0.67 24.35
CA TYR A 430 4.03 -1.79 23.94
C TYR A 430 3.25 -2.79 23.10
N ASN A 431 3.92 -3.33 22.08
CA ASN A 431 3.29 -4.29 21.18
C ASN A 431 2.91 -5.58 21.92
N ASN A 432 1.95 -6.33 21.41
CA ASN A 432 1.56 -7.66 21.91
C ASN A 432 2.15 -8.81 21.07
N THR A 433 2.97 -8.46 20.08
CA THR A 433 3.79 -9.37 19.25
C THR A 433 5.18 -8.78 19.09
N THR A 434 6.14 -9.55 18.58
CA THR A 434 7.48 -9.07 18.23
C THR A 434 7.41 -8.01 17.14
N GLY A 435 8.28 -7.00 17.21
CA GLY A 435 8.40 -5.91 16.25
C GLY A 435 7.59 -4.67 16.63
N LEU A 436 7.91 -3.58 15.94
CA LEU A 436 7.17 -2.31 16.03
C LEU A 436 6.10 -2.23 14.95
N MET A 437 5.13 -1.36 15.17
CA MET A 437 4.20 -0.93 14.15
C MET A 437 3.82 0.52 14.38
N GLN A 438 3.40 1.20 13.34
CA GLN A 438 2.73 2.50 13.45
C GLN A 438 1.23 2.32 13.29
N GLY A 439 0.46 3.24 13.86
CA GLY A 439 -0.98 3.32 13.71
C GLY A 439 -1.43 4.78 13.72
N ALA A 440 -2.74 5.01 13.68
CA ALA A 440 -3.34 6.34 13.78
C ALA A 440 -4.01 6.52 15.14
N LEU A 441 -3.89 7.74 15.67
CA LEU A 441 -4.57 8.16 16.91
C LEU A 441 -5.91 8.85 16.61
N THR A 442 -6.12 9.28 15.36
CA THR A 442 -7.33 9.99 14.90
C THR A 442 -7.77 9.44 13.56
N GLU A 443 -9.05 9.53 13.26
CA GLU A 443 -9.61 9.03 11.99
C GLU A 443 -9.35 9.98 10.81
N ASP A 444 -9.08 11.26 11.09
CA ASP A 444 -8.92 12.33 10.11
C ASP A 444 -7.48 12.85 9.99
N GLY A 445 -6.51 12.24 10.70
CA GLY A 445 -5.11 12.67 10.72
C GLY A 445 -4.83 13.93 11.53
N SER A 446 -5.81 14.44 12.30
CA SER A 446 -5.61 15.55 13.24
C SER A 446 -4.65 15.19 14.36
N GLU A 447 -3.95 16.20 14.89
CA GLU A 447 -2.98 15.98 15.97
C GLU A 447 -3.65 16.04 17.34
N LEU A 448 -3.31 15.10 18.21
CA LEU A 448 -3.61 15.12 19.65
C LEU A 448 -2.45 15.75 20.41
N ASP A 449 -2.72 16.58 21.43
CA ASP A 449 -1.70 17.17 22.31
C ASP A 449 -1.17 16.12 23.31
N ALA A 450 -0.66 15.01 22.78
CA ALA A 450 -0.13 13.89 23.53
C ALA A 450 1.12 13.32 22.85
N ALA A 451 2.16 13.02 23.61
CA ALA A 451 3.31 12.26 23.15
C ALA A 451 2.97 10.77 23.20
N VAL A 452 2.84 10.14 22.03
CA VAL A 452 2.44 8.72 21.93
C VAL A 452 3.42 7.98 21.04
N VAL A 453 4.00 6.92 21.59
CA VAL A 453 4.94 6.04 20.90
C VAL A 453 4.64 4.58 21.17
N MET A 454 5.01 3.72 20.22
CA MET A 454 5.07 2.28 20.42
C MET A 454 6.51 1.84 20.71
N ILE A 455 6.66 0.86 21.61
CA ILE A 455 7.90 0.17 21.90
C ILE A 455 7.72 -1.34 21.72
N GLU A 456 8.83 -2.08 21.68
CA GLU A 456 8.83 -3.54 21.58
C GLU A 456 8.10 -4.20 22.74
N GLN A 457 7.49 -5.37 22.47
CA GLN A 457 6.77 -6.16 23.46
C GLN A 457 7.63 -6.49 24.69
N SER A 458 8.82 -7.04 24.48
CA SER A 458 9.74 -7.46 25.54
C SER A 458 10.17 -6.29 26.43
N VAL A 459 10.41 -5.12 25.82
CA VAL A 459 10.75 -3.90 26.57
C VAL A 459 9.59 -3.47 27.46
N GLY A 460 8.37 -3.41 26.89
CA GLY A 460 7.18 -3.01 27.65
C GLY A 460 6.86 -3.95 28.82
N GLN A 461 6.96 -5.26 28.61
CA GLN A 461 6.76 -6.26 29.67
C GLN A 461 7.79 -6.15 30.79
N ASP A 462 9.06 -5.92 30.45
CA ASP A 462 10.13 -5.69 31.45
C ASP A 462 9.87 -4.42 32.27
N LEU A 463 9.43 -3.32 31.61
CA LEU A 463 9.07 -2.08 32.31
C LEU A 463 7.89 -2.28 33.27
N VAL A 464 6.84 -2.99 32.84
CA VAL A 464 5.70 -3.32 33.71
C VAL A 464 6.17 -4.11 34.94
N ALA A 465 7.02 -5.11 34.76
CA ALA A 465 7.55 -5.90 35.86
C ALA A 465 8.37 -5.05 36.87
N LYS A 466 9.26 -4.18 36.37
CA LYS A 466 10.08 -3.27 37.21
C LYS A 466 9.22 -2.27 37.98
N ILE A 467 8.23 -1.65 37.35
CA ILE A 467 7.34 -0.71 38.03
C ILE A 467 6.51 -1.42 39.10
N THR A 468 5.99 -2.62 38.79
CA THR A 468 5.24 -3.44 39.76
C THR A 468 6.09 -3.84 40.96
N ALA A 469 7.41 -4.04 40.78
CA ALA A 469 8.37 -4.28 41.83
C ALA A 469 8.78 -3.01 42.62
N GLY A 470 8.18 -1.85 42.31
CA GLY A 470 8.44 -0.58 43.00
C GLY A 470 9.58 0.25 42.43
N THR A 471 10.15 -0.11 41.27
CA THR A 471 11.19 0.68 40.63
C THR A 471 10.56 1.89 39.91
N GLU A 472 11.11 3.08 40.14
CA GLU A 472 10.70 4.27 39.42
C GLU A 472 11.19 4.22 37.97
N VAL A 473 10.26 4.43 37.03
CA VAL A 473 10.54 4.44 35.60
C VAL A 473 9.91 5.69 34.99
N SER A 474 10.68 6.40 34.17
CA SER A 474 10.20 7.54 33.40
C SER A 474 10.58 7.41 31.92
N ALA A 475 9.86 8.14 31.07
CA ALA A 475 10.18 8.25 29.66
C ALA A 475 10.37 9.72 29.26
N ALA A 476 11.31 9.96 28.36
CA ALA A 476 11.50 11.22 27.65
C ALA A 476 11.22 10.94 26.16
N ILE A 477 10.20 11.60 25.60
CA ILE A 477 9.74 11.38 24.23
C ILE A 477 9.81 12.69 23.46
N SER A 478 10.57 12.71 22.36
CA SER A 478 10.48 13.74 21.33
C SER A 478 9.96 13.15 20.02
N THR A 479 9.29 13.97 19.24
CA THR A 479 8.70 13.58 17.95
C THR A 479 9.02 14.62 16.90
N SER A 480 9.29 14.20 15.68
CA SER A 480 9.62 15.05 14.55
C SER A 480 8.85 14.65 13.29
N PRO A 481 8.71 15.56 12.30
CA PRO A 481 8.19 15.17 10.99
C PRO A 481 9.11 14.13 10.36
N SER A 482 8.52 13.24 9.57
CA SER A 482 9.25 12.26 8.77
C SER A 482 8.70 12.24 7.34
N ASP A 483 9.57 11.94 6.39
CA ASP A 483 9.21 11.64 5.00
C ASP A 483 8.93 10.15 4.79
N TYR A 484 8.96 9.38 5.88
CA TYR A 484 8.79 7.93 5.89
C TYR A 484 7.74 7.52 6.92
N ALA A 485 7.10 6.38 6.65
CA ALA A 485 6.15 5.76 7.58
C ALA A 485 6.20 4.23 7.48
N MET A 486 5.67 3.57 8.50
CA MET A 486 5.59 2.11 8.59
C MET A 486 4.15 1.67 8.34
N PHE A 487 3.92 0.90 7.25
CA PHE A 487 2.60 0.40 6.86
C PHE A 487 2.51 -1.11 6.92
N ASP A 488 1.29 -1.62 7.14
CA ASP A 488 0.93 -3.04 7.06
C ASP A 488 -0.11 -3.26 5.95
N GLY A 489 0.04 -4.35 5.19
CA GLY A 489 -0.91 -4.74 4.15
C GLY A 489 -0.27 -5.63 3.09
N THR A 490 -1.11 -6.39 2.37
CA THR A 490 -0.70 -7.05 1.11
C THR A 490 -0.30 -6.02 0.06
N SER A 491 -0.79 -4.79 0.21
CA SER A 491 -0.36 -3.61 -0.55
C SER A 491 1.12 -3.28 -0.38
N MET A 492 1.74 -3.62 0.76
CA MET A 492 3.17 -3.42 1.03
C MET A 492 4.00 -4.62 0.57
N ALA A 493 3.39 -5.80 0.50
CA ALA A 493 4.02 -6.99 -0.07
C ALA A 493 4.15 -6.91 -1.61
N THR A 494 3.12 -6.44 -2.29
CA THR A 494 3.04 -6.31 -3.75
C THR A 494 4.21 -5.53 -4.37
N PRO A 495 4.60 -4.35 -3.87
CA PRO A 495 5.72 -3.60 -4.40
C PRO A 495 7.08 -4.30 -4.22
N HIS A 496 7.27 -5.15 -3.21
CA HIS A 496 8.48 -5.98 -3.13
C HIS A 496 8.56 -6.94 -4.33
N VAL A 497 7.44 -7.60 -4.66
CA VAL A 497 7.38 -8.50 -5.83
C VAL A 497 7.56 -7.72 -7.13
N ALA A 498 6.89 -6.57 -7.28
CA ALA A 498 7.04 -5.72 -8.46
C ALA A 498 8.50 -5.24 -8.66
N GLY A 499 9.19 -4.91 -7.57
CA GLY A 499 10.62 -4.57 -7.59
C GLY A 499 11.49 -5.75 -8.02
N VAL A 500 11.22 -6.97 -7.52
CA VAL A 500 11.96 -8.18 -7.96
C VAL A 500 11.71 -8.46 -9.44
N VAL A 501 10.46 -8.32 -9.93
CA VAL A 501 10.15 -8.43 -11.36
C VAL A 501 10.94 -7.39 -12.16
N ALA A 502 11.07 -6.17 -11.66
CA ALA A 502 11.88 -5.13 -12.31
C ALA A 502 13.37 -5.53 -12.38
N LEU A 503 13.92 -6.11 -11.32
CA LEU A 503 15.30 -6.64 -11.35
C LEU A 503 15.44 -7.76 -12.39
N ILE A 504 14.50 -8.71 -12.46
CA ILE A 504 14.48 -9.79 -13.48
C ILE A 504 14.44 -9.18 -14.89
N LYS A 505 13.54 -8.25 -15.15
CA LYS A 505 13.40 -7.58 -16.46
C LYS A 505 14.60 -6.69 -16.80
N SER A 506 15.25 -6.08 -15.81
CA SER A 506 16.49 -5.33 -16.02
C SER A 506 17.66 -6.25 -16.39
N ALA A 507 17.74 -7.44 -15.79
CA ALA A 507 18.73 -8.45 -16.13
C ALA A 507 18.48 -9.06 -17.52
N ASN A 508 17.22 -9.34 -17.87
CA ASN A 508 16.86 -9.92 -19.16
C ASN A 508 15.50 -9.40 -19.66
N LYS A 509 15.53 -8.37 -20.49
CA LYS A 509 14.36 -7.71 -21.10
C LYS A 509 13.50 -8.64 -21.97
N LYS A 510 14.08 -9.73 -22.52
CA LYS A 510 13.42 -10.60 -23.48
C LYS A 510 12.45 -11.59 -22.84
N LEU A 511 12.52 -11.78 -21.53
CA LEU A 511 11.64 -12.71 -20.82
C LEU A 511 10.18 -12.29 -20.95
N THR A 512 9.35 -13.26 -21.33
CA THR A 512 7.89 -13.11 -21.37
C THR A 512 7.32 -13.09 -19.95
N PRO A 513 6.11 -12.55 -19.73
CA PRO A 513 5.46 -12.60 -18.42
C PRO A 513 5.33 -14.02 -17.87
N ALA A 514 5.01 -15.01 -18.71
CA ALA A 514 4.95 -16.41 -18.31
C ALA A 514 6.30 -16.97 -17.83
N GLN A 515 7.41 -16.60 -18.50
CA GLN A 515 8.76 -16.98 -18.06
C GLN A 515 9.12 -16.31 -16.74
N VAL A 516 8.77 -15.05 -16.56
CA VAL A 516 8.96 -14.34 -15.27
C VAL A 516 8.20 -15.03 -14.14
N ARG A 517 6.93 -15.39 -14.34
CA ARG A 517 6.16 -16.17 -13.36
C ARG A 517 6.82 -17.51 -13.03
N THR A 518 7.31 -18.22 -14.05
CA THR A 518 8.04 -19.48 -13.85
C THR A 518 9.32 -19.30 -13.03
N ILE A 519 10.10 -18.26 -13.31
CA ILE A 519 11.32 -17.94 -12.56
C ILE A 519 10.96 -17.68 -11.08
N ILE A 520 10.00 -16.81 -10.82
CA ILE A 520 9.55 -16.49 -9.45
C ILE A 520 9.09 -17.76 -8.72
N ALA A 521 8.25 -18.57 -9.37
CA ALA A 521 7.72 -19.80 -8.77
C ALA A 521 8.82 -20.82 -8.46
N THR A 522 9.84 -20.92 -9.31
CA THR A 522 10.92 -21.90 -9.18
C THR A 522 11.96 -21.48 -8.13
N THR A 523 12.18 -20.19 -7.98
CA THR A 523 13.23 -19.63 -7.12
C THR A 523 12.72 -19.16 -5.76
N ALA A 524 11.40 -19.18 -5.52
CA ALA A 524 10.82 -18.85 -4.24
C ALA A 524 11.35 -19.76 -3.12
N ARG A 525 11.58 -19.19 -1.94
CA ARG A 525 11.93 -19.95 -0.75
C ARG A 525 10.67 -20.58 -0.13
N PRO A 526 10.50 -21.89 -0.12
CA PRO A 526 9.35 -22.54 0.52
C PRO A 526 9.27 -22.18 2.00
N LEU A 527 8.06 -22.00 2.52
CA LEU A 527 7.81 -21.67 3.92
C LEU A 527 7.09 -22.81 4.63
N SER A 528 7.24 -22.86 5.96
CA SER A 528 6.56 -23.83 6.81
C SER A 528 5.35 -23.17 7.50
N PRO A 529 4.18 -23.88 7.56
CA PRO A 529 3.87 -25.11 6.86
C PRO A 529 3.88 -24.89 5.34
N ASN A 530 4.25 -25.91 4.56
CA ASN A 530 4.26 -25.83 3.09
C ASN A 530 2.83 -25.91 2.52
N ASP A 531 2.02 -24.91 2.87
CA ASP A 531 0.63 -24.77 2.42
C ASP A 531 0.56 -23.73 1.29
N GLN A 532 0.45 -24.22 0.07
CA GLN A 532 0.44 -23.37 -1.12
C GLN A 532 -0.78 -22.43 -1.17
N ASN A 533 -1.88 -22.77 -0.53
CA ASN A 533 -3.01 -21.84 -0.44
C ASN A 533 -2.69 -20.62 0.44
N GLN A 534 -1.83 -20.79 1.46
CA GLN A 534 -1.47 -19.72 2.38
C GLN A 534 -0.20 -18.95 2.00
N TYR A 535 0.72 -19.59 1.29
CA TYR A 535 2.05 -19.04 0.99
C TYR A 535 2.38 -19.03 -0.52
N GLY A 536 1.49 -19.52 -1.40
CA GLY A 536 1.80 -19.71 -2.81
C GLY A 536 3.01 -20.62 -2.96
N LYS A 537 4.00 -20.21 -3.74
CA LYS A 537 5.28 -20.93 -3.89
C LYS A 537 6.30 -20.61 -2.77
N GLY A 538 5.97 -19.69 -1.86
CA GLY A 538 6.82 -19.28 -0.75
C GLY A 538 7.22 -17.81 -0.80
N LEU A 539 8.30 -17.45 -0.12
CA LEU A 539 8.85 -16.09 -0.10
C LEU A 539 9.70 -15.82 -1.35
N ILE A 540 9.38 -14.74 -2.05
CA ILE A 540 10.12 -14.30 -3.23
C ILE A 540 11.60 -14.03 -2.91
N GLN A 541 12.52 -14.42 -3.81
CA GLN A 541 13.98 -14.26 -3.67
C GLN A 541 14.56 -13.61 -4.91
N ALA A 542 15.08 -12.40 -4.78
CA ALA A 542 15.59 -11.61 -5.90
C ALA A 542 16.91 -12.16 -6.48
N ASP A 543 17.84 -12.54 -5.62
CA ASP A 543 19.14 -13.08 -6.00
C ASP A 543 19.02 -14.35 -6.86
N ALA A 544 18.25 -15.32 -6.39
CA ALA A 544 18.00 -16.57 -7.11
C ALA A 544 17.23 -16.33 -8.42
N ALA A 545 16.24 -15.45 -8.39
CA ALA A 545 15.43 -15.11 -9.56
C ALA A 545 16.25 -14.41 -10.65
N VAL A 546 17.05 -13.42 -10.29
CA VAL A 546 17.92 -12.70 -11.23
C VAL A 546 19.01 -13.63 -11.78
N LYS A 547 19.62 -14.48 -10.95
CA LYS A 547 20.60 -15.47 -11.41
C LYS A 547 20.00 -16.42 -12.46
N MET A 548 18.76 -16.90 -12.25
CA MET A 548 18.06 -17.73 -13.22
C MET A 548 17.74 -16.95 -14.50
N ALA A 549 17.32 -15.68 -14.39
CA ALA A 549 17.00 -14.83 -15.54
C ALA A 549 18.20 -14.54 -16.45
N VAL A 550 19.41 -14.40 -15.90
CA VAL A 550 20.65 -14.20 -16.66
C VAL A 550 21.08 -15.46 -17.41
N GLY A 551 20.73 -16.65 -16.88
CA GLY A 551 21.05 -17.93 -17.49
C GLY A 551 20.13 -18.36 -18.63
N GLN A 552 19.05 -17.62 -18.90
CA GLN A 552 18.10 -17.84 -19.99
C GLN A 552 18.28 -16.82 -21.13
#